data_b9787eff30a3e974297f5b461f1ef7ca
#
_entry.id   b9787eff30a3e974297f5b461f1ef7ca
#
_cell.length_a   1.000
_cell.length_b   1.000
_cell.length_c   1.000
_cell.angle_alpha   90.00
_cell.angle_beta   90.00
_cell.angle_gamma   90.00
#
_symmetry.space_group_name_H-M   'P 1'
#
loop_
_entity.id
_entity.type
_entity.pdbx_description
1 polymer ?
#
loop_
_entity_poly.entity_id
_entity_poly.type
_entity_poly.pdbx_seq_one_letter_code
_entity_poly.pdbx_strand_id
1 'polypeptide(L)'
;ITCAADENDGGNYQLNGESFETTSDQDLYFGTKLAINDADQTDIIIGLAVTDTTLLGGLADGIYFESVDGAATISTVTEASSSETQNDSAGTFVDDTEIELEFYYDGTAGNVEFYIDGSLVNTHTTTIPATQMRVSIHFLTGEAVANTCTIDWIRCIQIGR
;
A
#
# COMPACT_ATOMS: atom_id res chain seq x y z
N ILE A 1 3.25 -4.93 -13.87
CA ILE A 1 3.91 -3.63 -14.05
C ILE A 1 5.37 -3.90 -14.36
N THR A 2 5.94 -3.19 -15.32
CA THR A 2 7.36 -3.30 -15.67
C THR A 2 7.92 -1.90 -15.87
N CYS A 3 9.01 -1.58 -15.19
CA CYS A 3 9.78 -0.36 -15.37
C CYS A 3 10.84 -0.54 -16.46
N ALA A 4 11.28 0.54 -17.11
CA ALA A 4 12.44 0.49 -18.00
C ALA A 4 13.75 0.35 -17.19
N ALA A 5 14.84 0.11 -17.89
CA ALA A 5 16.17 -0.01 -17.27
C ALA A 5 16.82 1.37 -17.06
N ASP A 6 16.10 2.27 -16.43
CA ASP A 6 16.56 3.61 -16.07
C ASP A 6 16.23 3.83 -14.59
N GLU A 7 17.18 4.29 -13.80
CA GLU A 7 16.99 4.61 -12.39
C GLU A 7 15.81 5.59 -12.20
N ASN A 8 14.94 5.29 -11.25
CA ASN A 8 13.70 6.01 -10.97
C ASN A 8 12.65 5.98 -12.10
N ASP A 9 12.70 4.97 -12.99
CA ASP A 9 11.60 4.74 -13.93
C ASP A 9 10.46 3.97 -13.25
N GLY A 10 9.24 4.36 -13.54
CA GLY A 10 8.05 3.74 -13.00
C GLY A 10 6.81 4.60 -13.10
N GLY A 11 5.84 4.40 -12.22
CA GLY A 11 4.63 5.18 -12.28
C GLY A 11 3.63 4.94 -11.18
N ASN A 12 2.64 5.84 -11.14
CA ASN A 12 1.47 5.75 -10.27
C ASN A 12 0.29 5.20 -11.07
N TYR A 13 -0.34 4.19 -10.53
CA TYR A 13 -1.53 3.53 -11.08
C TYR A 13 -2.65 3.67 -10.06
N GLN A 14 -3.64 4.48 -10.37
CA GLN A 14 -4.75 4.73 -9.48
C GLN A 14 -6.08 4.38 -10.17
N LEU A 15 -6.96 3.69 -9.44
CA LEU A 15 -8.30 3.39 -9.91
C LEU A 15 -9.06 4.70 -10.20
N ASN A 16 -9.82 4.75 -11.28
CA ASN A 16 -10.60 5.94 -11.59
C ASN A 16 -11.77 6.10 -10.63
N GLY A 17 -11.75 7.17 -9.83
CA GLY A 17 -12.75 7.51 -8.82
C GLY A 17 -12.38 7.07 -7.41
N GLU A 18 -12.49 7.98 -6.46
CA GLU A 18 -12.35 7.72 -5.03
C GLU A 18 -13.68 7.16 -4.53
N SER A 19 -13.69 5.92 -4.06
CA SER A 19 -14.92 5.18 -3.79
C SER A 19 -14.92 4.46 -2.44
N PHE A 20 -13.81 4.49 -1.72
CA PHE A 20 -13.60 3.81 -0.45
C PHE A 20 -13.29 4.82 0.65
N GLU A 21 -13.92 4.69 1.81
CA GLU A 21 -13.69 5.59 2.94
C GLU A 21 -13.73 4.85 4.27
N THR A 22 -13.01 5.36 5.26
CA THR A 22 -13.06 4.88 6.63
C THR A 22 -14.10 5.69 7.40
N THR A 23 -15.26 5.14 7.60
CA THR A 23 -16.35 5.77 8.38
C THR A 23 -16.76 4.87 9.53
N SER A 24 -17.28 5.47 10.60
CA SER A 24 -17.85 4.69 11.70
C SER A 24 -18.98 3.79 11.21
N ASP A 25 -19.05 2.59 11.77
CA ASP A 25 -20.05 1.56 11.47
C ASP A 25 -19.98 0.95 10.05
N GLN A 26 -18.88 1.20 9.31
CA GLN A 26 -18.62 0.58 8.02
C GLN A 26 -17.21 -0.01 7.97
N ASP A 27 -17.14 -1.30 7.72
CA ASP A 27 -15.88 -1.98 7.62
C ASP A 27 -15.30 -1.85 6.20
N LEU A 28 -13.99 -1.85 6.09
CA LEU A 28 -13.28 -1.79 4.83
C LEU A 28 -12.17 -2.83 4.80
N TYR A 29 -12.16 -3.65 3.77
CA TYR A 29 -11.12 -4.63 3.50
C TYR A 29 -10.39 -4.26 2.22
N PHE A 30 -9.07 -4.30 2.28
CA PHE A 30 -8.18 -4.28 1.12
C PHE A 30 -7.27 -5.51 1.17
N GLY A 31 -7.00 -6.10 0.02
CA GLY A 31 -6.04 -7.18 -0.08
C GLY A 31 -5.47 -7.29 -1.49
N THR A 32 -4.24 -7.75 -1.56
CA THR A 32 -3.53 -8.00 -2.80
C THR A 32 -2.56 -9.17 -2.65
N LYS A 33 -2.27 -9.85 -3.76
CA LYS A 33 -1.20 -10.82 -3.86
C LYS A 33 -0.29 -10.42 -5.00
N LEU A 34 1.00 -10.30 -4.71
CA LEU A 34 1.99 -9.83 -5.68
C LEU A 34 3.36 -10.50 -5.50
N ALA A 35 4.22 -10.35 -6.49
CA ALA A 35 5.64 -10.67 -6.43
C ALA A 35 6.46 -9.58 -7.11
N ILE A 36 7.64 -9.30 -6.58
CA ILE A 36 8.61 -8.33 -7.11
C ILE A 36 9.88 -9.10 -7.45
N ASN A 37 10.49 -8.81 -8.61
CA ASN A 37 11.69 -9.53 -9.04
C ASN A 37 12.98 -9.09 -8.34
N ASP A 38 13.04 -7.85 -7.87
CA ASP A 38 14.19 -7.27 -7.18
C ASP A 38 13.67 -6.34 -6.06
N ALA A 39 13.52 -6.89 -4.86
CA ALA A 39 12.78 -6.25 -3.78
C ALA A 39 13.57 -5.13 -3.09
N ASP A 40 14.89 -5.24 -3.02
CA ASP A 40 15.75 -4.22 -2.38
C ASP A 40 16.12 -3.06 -3.31
N GLN A 41 15.76 -3.15 -4.59
CA GLN A 41 15.95 -2.11 -5.60
C GLN A 41 14.61 -1.55 -6.13
N THR A 42 13.55 -1.64 -5.33
CA THR A 42 12.21 -1.24 -5.75
C THR A 42 11.53 -0.36 -4.71
N ASP A 43 11.00 0.79 -5.16
CA ASP A 43 10.02 1.54 -4.40
C ASP A 43 8.61 1.04 -4.73
N ILE A 44 7.83 0.71 -3.73
CA ILE A 44 6.43 0.34 -3.89
C ILE A 44 5.56 0.96 -2.82
N ILE A 45 4.41 1.49 -3.23
CA ILE A 45 3.26 1.76 -2.37
C ILE A 45 2.08 0.98 -2.94
N ILE A 46 1.35 0.26 -2.10
CA ILE A 46 0.15 -0.44 -2.51
C ILE A 46 -0.91 -0.41 -1.41
N GLY A 47 -2.11 0.06 -1.76
CA GLY A 47 -3.20 0.20 -0.82
C GLY A 47 -4.29 1.15 -1.31
N LEU A 48 -4.77 1.99 -0.40
CA LEU A 48 -5.74 3.04 -0.68
C LEU A 48 -5.11 4.42 -0.43
N ALA A 49 -5.31 5.33 -1.35
CA ALA A 49 -4.85 6.71 -1.25
C ALA A 49 -5.82 7.69 -1.92
N VAL A 50 -5.76 8.94 -1.55
CA VAL A 50 -6.37 10.03 -2.31
C VAL A 50 -5.72 10.15 -3.69
N THR A 51 -6.34 10.88 -4.60
CA THR A 51 -5.72 11.18 -5.90
C THR A 51 -4.45 11.98 -5.70
N ASP A 52 -3.33 11.40 -6.10
CA ASP A 52 -2.04 12.06 -6.04
C ASP A 52 -1.17 11.66 -7.24
N THR A 53 -0.31 12.57 -7.69
CA THR A 53 0.69 12.34 -8.72
C THR A 53 2.04 11.92 -8.13
N THR A 54 2.21 12.02 -6.81
CA THR A 54 3.45 11.72 -6.09
C THR A 54 3.11 10.92 -4.84
N LEU A 55 2.76 9.64 -5.01
CA LEU A 55 2.35 8.78 -3.89
C LEU A 55 3.48 8.60 -2.89
N LEU A 56 4.70 8.35 -3.35
CA LEU A 56 5.87 8.23 -2.48
C LEU A 56 6.31 9.61 -1.98
N GLY A 57 6.29 9.81 -0.66
CA GLY A 57 6.81 11.00 0.01
C GLY A 57 5.98 12.28 -0.15
N GLY A 58 4.78 12.22 -0.73
CA GLY A 58 3.93 13.39 -0.94
C GLY A 58 2.45 13.18 -0.64
N LEU A 59 2.06 11.99 -0.24
CA LEU A 59 0.68 11.63 0.00
C LEU A 59 0.11 12.38 1.22
N ALA A 60 -1.16 12.82 1.13
CA ALA A 60 -1.83 13.53 2.22
C ALA A 60 -2.72 12.60 3.05
N ASP A 61 -3.36 11.63 2.42
CA ASP A 61 -4.29 10.69 3.07
C ASP A 61 -4.20 9.32 2.41
N GLY A 62 -3.99 8.27 3.21
CA GLY A 62 -3.87 6.91 2.72
C GLY A 62 -3.80 5.83 3.80
N ILE A 63 -4.01 4.59 3.38
CA ILE A 63 -3.78 3.35 4.14
C ILE A 63 -3.07 2.40 3.19
N TYR A 64 -1.80 2.06 3.46
CA TYR A 64 -1.00 1.35 2.48
C TYR A 64 0.17 0.58 3.10
N PHE A 65 0.73 -0.31 2.31
CA PHE A 65 2.04 -0.91 2.50
C PHE A 65 3.06 -0.16 1.66
N GLU A 66 4.25 0.02 2.20
CA GLU A 66 5.36 0.71 1.56
C GLU A 66 6.65 -0.08 1.70
N SER A 67 7.45 -0.06 0.65
CA SER A 67 8.87 -0.40 0.69
C SER A 67 9.63 0.63 -0.14
N VAL A 68 10.79 1.05 0.34
CA VAL A 68 11.66 2.05 -0.31
C VAL A 68 12.96 1.37 -0.70
N ASP A 69 13.50 1.72 -1.86
CA ASP A 69 14.75 1.15 -2.39
C ASP A 69 15.91 1.21 -1.39
N GLY A 70 16.83 0.27 -1.52
CA GLY A 70 17.92 0.04 -0.55
C GLY A 70 17.54 -0.87 0.61
N ALA A 71 16.27 -1.30 0.72
CA ALA A 71 15.81 -2.29 1.68
C ALA A 71 14.55 -3.00 1.20
N ALA A 72 14.48 -4.32 1.29
CA ALA A 72 13.27 -5.10 0.99
C ALA A 72 12.21 -5.06 2.12
N THR A 73 12.34 -4.13 3.06
CA THR A 73 11.51 -4.05 4.27
C THR A 73 10.13 -3.49 3.96
N ILE A 74 9.09 -4.14 4.47
CA ILE A 74 7.71 -3.69 4.33
C ILE A 74 7.33 -2.87 5.55
N SER A 75 6.88 -1.64 5.33
CA SER A 75 6.26 -0.78 6.32
C SER A 75 4.74 -0.79 6.16
N THR A 76 4.00 -0.62 7.27
CA THR A 76 2.56 -0.37 7.26
C THR A 76 2.30 1.08 7.62
N VAL A 77 1.46 1.75 6.85
CA VAL A 77 1.24 3.20 6.99
C VAL A 77 -0.25 3.54 7.00
N THR A 78 -0.63 4.40 7.95
CA THR A 78 -1.87 5.18 7.89
C THR A 78 -1.51 6.65 7.91
N GLU A 79 -2.06 7.42 6.98
CA GLU A 79 -1.75 8.84 6.82
C GLU A 79 -3.04 9.65 6.70
N ALA A 80 -3.13 10.74 7.47
CA ALA A 80 -4.26 11.66 7.46
C ALA A 80 -3.78 13.10 7.55
N SER A 81 -4.19 13.94 6.59
CA SER A 81 -3.82 15.35 6.52
C SER A 81 -2.29 15.57 6.56
N SER A 82 -1.55 14.78 5.81
CA SER A 82 -0.07 14.79 5.74
C SER A 82 0.62 14.53 7.09
N SER A 83 -0.03 13.75 7.94
CA SER A 83 0.55 13.23 9.17
C SER A 83 0.41 11.72 9.16
N GLU A 84 1.49 11.00 9.37
CA GLU A 84 1.53 9.55 9.27
C GLU A 84 1.73 8.85 10.62
N THR A 85 1.23 7.62 10.70
CA THR A 85 1.68 6.60 11.64
C THR A 85 2.27 5.49 10.79
N GLN A 86 3.57 5.26 10.94
CA GLN A 86 4.31 4.23 10.22
C GLN A 86 4.91 3.23 11.19
N ASN A 87 4.81 1.96 10.87
CA ASN A 87 5.54 0.89 11.53
C ASN A 87 6.46 0.22 10.52
N ASP A 88 7.75 0.46 10.68
CA ASP A 88 8.79 -0.17 9.87
C ASP A 88 8.96 -1.64 10.23
N SER A 89 9.47 -2.42 9.28
CA SER A 89 9.80 -3.83 9.50
C SER A 89 8.60 -4.71 9.87
N ALA A 90 7.43 -4.42 9.29
CA ALA A 90 6.27 -5.29 9.42
C ALA A 90 6.49 -6.65 8.73
N GLY A 91 7.30 -6.67 7.67
CA GLY A 91 7.68 -7.85 6.90
C GLY A 91 8.85 -7.56 5.99
N THR A 92 9.11 -8.49 5.07
CA THR A 92 10.19 -8.35 4.08
C THR A 92 9.74 -8.99 2.76
N PHE A 93 9.87 -8.28 1.65
CA PHE A 93 9.75 -8.86 0.32
C PHE A 93 10.94 -9.80 0.06
N VAL A 94 10.68 -10.86 -0.69
CA VAL A 94 11.70 -11.78 -1.18
C VAL A 94 11.57 -11.85 -2.70
N ASP A 95 12.68 -11.71 -3.41
CA ASP A 95 12.69 -11.71 -4.87
C ASP A 95 11.94 -12.90 -5.46
N ASP A 96 11.14 -12.62 -6.48
CA ASP A 96 10.33 -13.59 -7.23
C ASP A 96 9.38 -14.44 -6.35
N THR A 97 9.12 -14.00 -5.11
CA THR A 97 8.27 -14.73 -4.17
C THR A 97 6.94 -14.02 -3.99
N GLU A 98 5.83 -14.74 -4.16
CA GLU A 98 4.50 -14.19 -3.92
C GLU A 98 4.28 -13.92 -2.43
N ILE A 99 3.66 -12.78 -2.14
CA ILE A 99 3.27 -12.34 -0.80
C ILE A 99 1.83 -11.82 -0.83
N GLU A 100 1.07 -12.08 0.21
CA GLU A 100 -0.27 -11.51 0.42
C GLU A 100 -0.18 -10.36 1.42
N LEU A 101 -0.65 -9.16 1.00
CA LEU A 101 -0.71 -7.96 1.82
C LEU A 101 -2.17 -7.58 1.98
N GLU A 102 -2.64 -7.48 3.22
CA GLU A 102 -4.04 -7.20 3.52
C GLU A 102 -4.16 -6.19 4.66
N PHE A 103 -5.18 -5.35 4.62
CA PHE A 103 -5.60 -4.61 5.80
C PHE A 103 -7.13 -4.61 5.94
N TYR A 104 -7.55 -4.51 7.18
CA TYR A 104 -8.95 -4.42 7.57
C TYR A 104 -9.15 -3.21 8.48
N TYR A 105 -10.05 -2.31 8.07
CA TYR A 105 -10.53 -1.24 8.92
C TYR A 105 -11.82 -1.70 9.62
N ASP A 106 -11.80 -1.73 10.95
CA ASP A 106 -12.96 -1.97 11.79
C ASP A 106 -13.65 -0.63 12.07
N GLY A 107 -14.79 -0.39 11.44
CA GLY A 107 -15.57 0.83 11.60
C GLY A 107 -16.17 1.00 13.00
N THR A 108 -16.28 -0.08 13.77
CA THR A 108 -16.75 -0.02 15.17
C THR A 108 -15.63 0.34 16.13
N ALA A 109 -14.45 -0.28 15.96
CA ALA A 109 -13.28 -0.01 16.78
C ALA A 109 -12.52 1.24 16.35
N GLY A 110 -12.65 1.65 15.08
CA GLY A 110 -11.95 2.79 14.51
C GLY A 110 -10.43 2.54 14.38
N ASN A 111 -10.03 1.32 14.04
CA ASN A 111 -8.64 0.93 13.86
C ASN A 111 -8.41 0.24 12.50
N VAL A 112 -7.15 0.17 12.09
CA VAL A 112 -6.71 -0.58 10.91
C VAL A 112 -5.78 -1.70 11.36
N GLU A 113 -6.13 -2.92 11.02
CA GLU A 113 -5.31 -4.11 11.24
C GLU A 113 -4.62 -4.51 9.94
N PHE A 114 -3.29 -4.65 9.97
CA PHE A 114 -2.47 -5.04 8.81
C PHE A 114 -2.03 -6.49 8.94
N TYR A 115 -2.12 -7.22 7.84
CA TYR A 115 -1.76 -8.63 7.75
C TYR A 115 -0.78 -8.88 6.61
N ILE A 116 0.16 -9.78 6.83
CA ILE A 116 1.08 -10.31 5.81
C ILE A 116 0.95 -11.83 5.86
N ASP A 117 0.63 -12.44 4.72
CA ASP A 117 0.39 -13.88 4.58
C ASP A 117 -0.59 -14.41 5.64
N GLY A 118 -1.67 -13.67 5.87
CA GLY A 118 -2.72 -13.98 6.84
C GLY A 118 -2.33 -13.81 8.32
N SER A 119 -1.12 -13.32 8.62
CA SER A 119 -0.67 -13.06 9.99
C SER A 119 -0.81 -11.57 10.33
N LEU A 120 -1.47 -11.25 11.44
CA LEU A 120 -1.55 -9.87 11.94
C LEU A 120 -0.15 -9.38 12.30
N VAL A 121 0.27 -8.27 11.68
CA VAL A 121 1.60 -7.67 11.90
C VAL A 121 1.54 -6.35 12.64
N ASN A 122 0.50 -5.54 12.41
CA ASN A 122 0.34 -4.24 13.08
C ASN A 122 -1.14 -3.88 13.25
N THR A 123 -1.42 -3.01 14.23
CA THR A 123 -2.72 -2.35 14.41
C THR A 123 -2.49 -0.85 14.61
N HIS A 124 -3.03 -0.05 13.70
CA HIS A 124 -2.98 1.41 13.79
C HIS A 124 -4.30 1.95 14.33
N THR A 125 -4.22 2.92 15.25
CA THR A 125 -5.37 3.57 15.88
C THR A 125 -5.35 5.09 15.71
N THR A 126 -4.35 5.62 15.01
CA THR A 126 -4.13 7.06 14.79
C THR A 126 -3.91 7.34 13.31
N THR A 127 -4.04 8.60 12.91
CA THR A 127 -3.84 9.06 11.52
C THR A 127 -4.60 8.24 10.48
N ILE A 128 -5.79 7.75 10.84
CA ILE A 128 -6.67 7.04 9.92
C ILE A 128 -7.44 8.09 9.11
N PRO A 129 -7.28 8.13 7.77
CA PRO A 129 -7.93 9.15 6.95
C PRO A 129 -9.45 8.96 6.95
N ALA A 130 -10.21 10.06 7.04
CA ALA A 130 -11.67 10.07 6.98
C ALA A 130 -12.17 10.64 5.63
N THR A 131 -11.38 10.52 4.59
CA THR A 131 -11.70 10.99 3.24
C THR A 131 -11.89 9.82 2.28
N GLN A 132 -12.50 10.08 1.14
CA GLN A 132 -12.63 9.07 0.09
C GLN A 132 -11.26 8.81 -0.56
N MET A 133 -10.96 7.54 -0.75
CA MET A 133 -9.72 7.03 -1.34
C MET A 133 -10.01 6.10 -2.51
N ARG A 134 -8.98 5.72 -3.21
CA ARG A 134 -9.00 4.77 -4.32
C ARG A 134 -7.88 3.75 -4.19
N VAL A 135 -8.04 2.59 -4.81
CA VAL A 135 -6.93 1.64 -4.97
C VAL A 135 -5.80 2.34 -5.71
N SER A 136 -4.63 2.32 -5.13
CA SER A 136 -3.44 3.03 -5.59
C SER A 136 -2.22 2.13 -5.51
N ILE A 137 -1.38 2.21 -6.54
CA ILE A 137 -0.12 1.51 -6.65
C ILE A 137 0.91 2.52 -7.15
N HIS A 138 2.01 2.65 -6.44
CA HIS A 138 3.25 3.23 -6.92
C HIS A 138 4.26 2.11 -7.11
N PHE A 139 4.98 2.11 -8.21
CA PHE A 139 6.04 1.15 -8.47
C PHE A 139 7.15 1.82 -9.26
N LEU A 140 8.35 1.80 -8.73
CA LEU A 140 9.51 2.48 -9.28
C LEU A 140 10.74 1.60 -9.09
N THR A 141 11.66 1.60 -10.08
CA THR A 141 12.97 0.97 -9.91
C THR A 141 13.96 1.95 -9.30
N GLY A 142 14.73 1.51 -8.28
CA GLY A 142 15.81 2.28 -7.66
C GLY A 142 17.15 2.12 -8.37
N GLU A 143 17.21 1.41 -9.50
CA GLU A 143 18.44 1.13 -10.24
C GLU A 143 18.24 1.20 -11.75
N ALA A 144 19.36 1.22 -12.51
CA ALA A 144 19.33 1.21 -13.97
C ALA A 144 19.13 -0.20 -14.57
N VAL A 145 18.24 -0.99 -13.97
CA VAL A 145 17.80 -2.32 -14.42
C VAL A 145 16.29 -2.37 -14.42
N ALA A 146 15.69 -3.08 -15.37
CA ALA A 146 14.24 -3.19 -15.47
C ALA A 146 13.68 -4.06 -14.35
N ASN A 147 12.86 -3.48 -13.48
CA ASN A 147 12.17 -4.19 -12.41
C ASN A 147 10.71 -4.48 -12.77
N THR A 148 10.16 -5.52 -12.19
CA THR A 148 8.80 -5.98 -12.43
C THR A 148 8.05 -6.26 -11.13
N CYS A 149 6.79 -5.82 -11.08
CA CYS A 149 5.82 -6.23 -10.08
C CYS A 149 4.71 -7.01 -10.78
N THR A 150 4.56 -8.27 -10.44
CA THR A 150 3.46 -9.12 -10.91
C THR A 150 2.39 -9.16 -9.85
N ILE A 151 1.17 -8.74 -10.21
CA ILE A 151 0.01 -8.72 -9.31
C ILE A 151 -0.94 -9.83 -9.78
N ASP A 152 -1.18 -10.81 -8.90
CA ASP A 152 -2.15 -11.89 -9.16
C ASP A 152 -3.58 -11.37 -8.98
N TRP A 153 -3.86 -10.71 -7.87
CA TRP A 153 -5.15 -10.09 -7.62
C TRP A 153 -5.06 -8.88 -6.71
N ILE A 154 -6.06 -7.99 -6.85
CA ILE A 154 -6.36 -6.90 -5.90
C ILE A 154 -7.85 -6.96 -5.57
N ARG A 155 -8.20 -6.80 -4.30
CA ARG A 155 -9.57 -6.73 -3.81
C ARG A 155 -9.71 -5.55 -2.85
N CYS A 156 -10.79 -4.79 -3.04
CA CYS A 156 -11.20 -3.77 -2.08
C CYS A 156 -12.71 -3.87 -1.89
N ILE A 157 -13.14 -4.02 -0.64
CA ILE A 157 -14.54 -4.28 -0.29
C ILE A 157 -14.92 -3.38 0.87
N GLN A 158 -15.95 -2.57 0.69
CA GLN A 158 -16.58 -1.81 1.77
C GLN A 158 -17.90 -2.46 2.16
N ILE A 159 -18.08 -2.71 3.45
CA ILE A 159 -19.22 -3.44 4.02
C ILE A 159 -20.05 -2.47 4.86
N GLY A 160 -21.38 -2.55 4.74
CA GLY A 160 -22.28 -1.72 5.57
C GLY A 160 -22.91 -0.52 4.86
N ARG A 161 -22.74 -0.41 3.54
CA ARG A 161 -23.49 0.56 2.70
C ARG A 161 -24.80 0.02 2.23
#